data_f5d35cf5fe06e2a44e592b374a2464ff
#
_entry.id   f5d35cf5fe06e2a44e592b374a2464ff
#
_cell.length_a   1.000
_cell.length_b   1.000
_cell.length_c   1.000
_cell.angle_alpha   90.00
_cell.angle_beta   90.00
_cell.angle_gamma   90.00
#
_symmetry.space_group_name_H-M   'P 1'
#
loop_
_entity.id
_entity.type
_entity.pdbx_description
1 polymer ?
#
loop_
_entity_poly.entity_id
_entity_poly.type
_entity_poly.pdbx_seq_one_letter_code
_entity_poly.pdbx_strand_id
1 'polypeptide(L)'
;MTSVNIEASENILWEADDTMKELLFGAAYYDEYMPYDRLDKDIEMMKKAGINTVRIAESTWSTCEPQDGVFDFSHVERVMDAMEEAGINVIIGTPTYAVPAWMVKAHPDVIATTKKGAGIYGARQIMDITNPVYLFYAERVIRKLMEISAHRKCVIGFQVDNETKYYGTAGKNVQLAFVKYLREKFHDDLDAMNHEFGLAYWSNRVDAWEDFPDVRGTINGSLGAEFEKFQRTLVDKFLSWQAGIVSEYKREDQFITNNLDFEWRGYSYGMQPDVNHLHASQALTVAATDIYHPSQDDLTGAEIAFGGDMIRSLKHDNYLVMETQAQGFPCWTPYKGQLRLCAYSHLASGVSITR
;
A
#
# COMPACT_ATOMS: atom_id res chain seq x y z
N MET A 1 -33.77 46.60 3.70
CA MET A 1 -34.03 45.21 4.02
C MET A 1 -34.37 44.51 2.71
N THR A 2 -33.37 43.93 2.06
CA THR A 2 -33.51 43.22 0.81
C THR A 2 -33.47 41.70 1.13
N SER A 3 -34.60 41.05 0.93
CA SER A 3 -34.76 39.61 1.09
C SER A 3 -33.95 38.91 -0.02
N VAL A 4 -32.99 38.09 0.39
CA VAL A 4 -32.31 37.14 -0.50
C VAL A 4 -33.18 35.91 -0.60
N ASN A 5 -33.77 35.71 -1.78
CA ASN A 5 -34.40 34.46 -2.15
C ASN A 5 -33.32 33.38 -2.33
N ILE A 6 -33.29 32.39 -1.48
CA ILE A 6 -32.55 31.14 -1.71
C ILE A 6 -33.48 30.26 -2.52
N GLU A 7 -33.28 30.21 -3.81
CA GLU A 7 -33.87 29.16 -4.66
C GLU A 7 -33.31 27.82 -4.19
N ALA A 8 -34.22 26.91 -3.86
CA ALA A 8 -33.90 25.54 -3.53
C ALA A 8 -33.23 24.90 -4.76
N SER A 9 -31.95 24.57 -4.63
CA SER A 9 -31.25 23.76 -5.61
C SER A 9 -31.95 22.41 -5.77
N GLU A 10 -32.28 22.11 -7.02
CA GLU A 10 -32.90 20.85 -7.45
C GLU A 10 -32.17 19.65 -6.81
N ASN A 11 -32.97 18.69 -6.35
CA ASN A 11 -32.54 17.40 -5.87
C ASN A 11 -31.62 16.76 -6.93
N ILE A 12 -30.31 16.73 -6.65
CA ILE A 12 -29.40 15.80 -7.30
C ILE A 12 -29.76 14.44 -6.72
N LEU A 13 -30.74 13.78 -7.33
CA LEU A 13 -30.96 12.36 -7.15
C LEU A 13 -29.70 11.69 -7.73
N TRP A 14 -28.87 11.18 -6.88
CA TRP A 14 -27.84 10.22 -7.25
C TRP A 14 -28.59 9.02 -7.83
N GLU A 15 -28.56 8.86 -9.15
CA GLU A 15 -28.91 7.59 -9.76
C GLU A 15 -27.90 6.58 -9.22
N ALA A 16 -28.32 5.76 -8.29
CA ALA A 16 -27.54 4.64 -7.81
C ALA A 16 -27.26 3.75 -9.03
N ASP A 17 -25.99 3.65 -9.40
CA ASP A 17 -25.55 2.69 -10.41
C ASP A 17 -25.98 1.29 -9.92
N ASP A 18 -26.89 0.66 -10.65
CA ASP A 18 -27.52 -0.62 -10.31
C ASP A 18 -26.51 -1.80 -10.30
N THR A 19 -25.21 -1.50 -10.53
CA THR A 19 -24.12 -2.49 -10.53
C THR A 19 -23.56 -2.81 -9.14
N MET A 20 -23.99 -2.07 -8.09
CA MET A 20 -23.48 -2.24 -6.72
C MET A 20 -24.50 -2.89 -5.82
N LYS A 21 -24.40 -4.18 -5.68
CA LYS A 21 -25.45 -4.97 -5.00
C LYS A 21 -25.12 -5.42 -3.58
N GLU A 22 -23.87 -5.31 -3.10
CA GLU A 22 -23.50 -5.88 -1.82
C GLU A 22 -22.38 -5.11 -1.10
N LEU A 23 -22.58 -4.89 0.21
CA LEU A 23 -21.52 -4.38 1.08
C LEU A 23 -20.41 -5.43 1.23
N LEU A 24 -19.15 -5.11 0.90
CA LEU A 24 -18.04 -5.98 1.21
C LEU A 24 -17.74 -5.87 2.72
N PHE A 25 -17.97 -6.97 3.40
CA PHE A 25 -17.58 -7.14 4.79
C PHE A 25 -16.60 -8.30 4.88
N GLY A 26 -15.34 -8.00 5.19
CA GLY A 26 -14.26 -8.94 5.00
C GLY A 26 -13.24 -9.01 6.13
N ALA A 27 -12.26 -9.88 5.90
CA ALA A 27 -11.08 -10.05 6.73
C ALA A 27 -9.86 -10.36 5.86
N ALA A 28 -8.67 -9.95 6.32
CA ALA A 28 -7.43 -10.58 5.86
C ALA A 28 -7.40 -12.01 6.40
N TYR A 29 -7.15 -12.98 5.52
CA TYR A 29 -7.18 -14.39 5.87
C TYR A 29 -5.88 -15.07 5.49
N TYR A 30 -5.23 -15.64 6.50
CA TYR A 30 -3.90 -16.25 6.38
C TYR A 30 -3.97 -17.70 6.84
N ASP A 31 -4.49 -18.57 5.98
CA ASP A 31 -4.56 -20.02 6.23
C ASP A 31 -3.17 -20.63 6.55
N GLU A 32 -2.15 -20.09 5.88
CA GLU A 32 -0.75 -20.48 6.05
C GLU A 32 -0.16 -20.16 7.43
N TYR A 33 -0.78 -19.31 8.23
CA TYR A 33 -0.34 -19.01 9.60
C TYR A 33 -0.90 -19.97 10.63
N MET A 34 -1.89 -20.76 10.24
CA MET A 34 -2.54 -21.68 11.18
C MET A 34 -1.67 -22.93 11.39
N PRO A 35 -1.48 -23.38 12.64
CA PRO A 35 -0.69 -24.56 12.95
C PRO A 35 -1.37 -25.88 12.59
N TYR A 36 -2.62 -25.82 12.15
CA TYR A 36 -3.44 -26.98 11.76
C TYR A 36 -4.51 -26.53 10.78
N ASP A 37 -4.97 -27.46 9.96
CA ASP A 37 -6.02 -27.20 8.98
C ASP A 37 -7.35 -26.88 9.67
N ARG A 38 -7.93 -25.75 9.28
CA ARG A 38 -9.20 -25.26 9.82
C ARG A 38 -10.05 -24.51 8.78
N LEU A 39 -9.69 -24.59 7.51
CA LEU A 39 -10.30 -23.81 6.43
C LEU A 39 -11.83 -23.96 6.41
N ASP A 40 -12.35 -25.19 6.48
CA ASP A 40 -13.80 -25.46 6.48
C ASP A 40 -14.51 -24.80 7.68
N LYS A 41 -13.87 -24.90 8.86
CA LYS A 41 -14.40 -24.29 10.08
C LYS A 41 -14.38 -22.77 10.01
N ASP A 42 -13.34 -22.19 9.44
CA ASP A 42 -13.22 -20.74 9.28
C ASP A 42 -14.28 -20.22 8.29
N ILE A 43 -14.52 -20.92 7.20
CA ILE A 43 -15.60 -20.61 6.25
C ILE A 43 -16.98 -20.65 6.93
N GLU A 44 -17.24 -21.69 7.75
CA GLU A 44 -18.48 -21.78 8.52
C GLU A 44 -18.64 -20.55 9.44
N MET A 45 -17.55 -20.14 10.13
CA MET A 45 -17.57 -18.98 11.01
C MET A 45 -17.73 -17.68 10.24
N MET A 46 -17.07 -17.52 9.10
CA MET A 46 -17.22 -16.36 8.20
C MET A 46 -18.68 -16.20 7.75
N LYS A 47 -19.30 -17.27 7.27
CA LYS A 47 -20.71 -17.24 6.87
C LYS A 47 -21.63 -16.85 8.03
N LYS A 48 -21.41 -17.39 9.22
CA LYS A 48 -22.17 -17.04 10.43
C LYS A 48 -21.99 -15.57 10.83
N ALA A 49 -20.82 -15.00 10.59
CA ALA A 49 -20.51 -13.60 10.88
C ALA A 49 -21.00 -12.64 9.80
N GLY A 50 -21.44 -13.14 8.63
CA GLY A 50 -21.81 -12.32 7.47
C GLY A 50 -20.60 -11.84 6.68
N ILE A 51 -19.42 -12.44 6.86
CA ILE A 51 -18.23 -12.13 6.06
C ILE A 51 -18.42 -12.72 4.67
N ASN A 52 -18.29 -11.88 3.65
CA ASN A 52 -18.48 -12.22 2.25
C ASN A 52 -17.24 -11.94 1.39
N THR A 53 -16.14 -11.50 1.99
CA THR A 53 -14.90 -11.17 1.29
C THR A 53 -13.69 -11.52 2.15
N VAL A 54 -12.64 -12.04 1.52
CA VAL A 54 -11.32 -12.23 2.16
C VAL A 54 -10.22 -11.65 1.29
N ARG A 55 -9.16 -11.13 1.92
CA ARG A 55 -7.90 -10.80 1.27
C ARG A 55 -6.87 -11.86 1.60
N ILE A 56 -6.16 -12.37 0.59
CA ILE A 56 -5.16 -13.45 0.73
C ILE A 56 -3.91 -13.17 -0.10
N ALA A 57 -2.87 -13.93 0.13
CA ALA A 57 -1.65 -14.07 -0.65
C ALA A 57 -0.59 -12.98 -0.50
N GLU A 58 -0.87 -11.80 0.02
CA GLU A 58 0.09 -10.69 0.06
C GLU A 58 1.36 -10.97 0.89
N SER A 59 1.34 -11.95 1.80
CA SER A 59 2.49 -12.28 2.66
C SER A 59 3.21 -13.57 2.28
N THR A 60 2.89 -14.20 1.16
CA THR A 60 3.20 -15.61 0.89
C THR A 60 4.29 -15.86 -0.14
N TRP A 61 5.16 -14.89 -0.47
CA TRP A 61 6.17 -15.07 -1.51
C TRP A 61 7.04 -16.32 -1.31
N SER A 62 7.56 -16.53 -0.10
CA SER A 62 8.40 -17.71 0.18
C SER A 62 7.64 -19.05 0.10
N THR A 63 6.32 -19.04 0.26
CA THR A 63 5.46 -20.22 0.06
C THR A 63 5.15 -20.41 -1.41
N CYS A 64 4.82 -19.33 -2.13
CA CYS A 64 4.57 -19.35 -3.57
C CYS A 64 5.82 -19.67 -4.40
N GLU A 65 7.00 -19.30 -3.90
CA GLU A 65 8.29 -19.54 -4.56
C GLU A 65 9.34 -19.97 -3.52
N PRO A 66 9.29 -21.23 -3.04
CA PRO A 66 10.18 -21.74 -1.99
C PRO A 66 11.65 -21.79 -2.39
N GLN A 67 11.96 -21.84 -3.68
CA GLN A 67 13.28 -21.75 -4.26
C GLN A 67 13.21 -20.94 -5.55
N ASP A 68 14.33 -20.38 -5.98
CA ASP A 68 14.42 -19.61 -7.20
C ASP A 68 13.85 -20.38 -8.42
N GLY A 69 12.78 -19.85 -8.98
CA GLY A 69 12.10 -20.42 -10.16
C GLY A 69 11.24 -21.67 -9.88
N VAL A 70 11.13 -22.11 -8.63
CA VAL A 70 10.24 -23.23 -8.23
C VAL A 70 8.98 -22.64 -7.61
N PHE A 71 7.84 -22.81 -8.28
CA PHE A 71 6.58 -22.23 -7.86
C PHE A 71 5.63 -23.29 -7.28
N ASP A 72 4.97 -22.94 -6.18
CA ASP A 72 3.91 -23.72 -5.55
C ASP A 72 2.80 -22.78 -5.07
N PHE A 73 1.70 -22.76 -5.79
CA PHE A 73 0.51 -21.96 -5.46
C PHE A 73 -0.61 -22.80 -4.83
N SER A 74 -0.35 -24.05 -4.48
CA SER A 74 -1.37 -24.97 -4.00
C SER A 74 -2.18 -24.44 -2.82
N HIS A 75 -1.54 -23.70 -1.90
CA HIS A 75 -2.26 -23.08 -0.77
C HIS A 75 -3.20 -21.94 -1.21
N VAL A 76 -2.79 -21.11 -2.18
CA VAL A 76 -3.62 -20.03 -2.72
C VAL A 76 -4.79 -20.61 -3.50
N GLU A 77 -4.54 -21.60 -4.35
CA GLU A 77 -5.58 -22.28 -5.14
C GLU A 77 -6.58 -22.97 -4.24
N ARG A 78 -6.14 -23.69 -3.21
CA ARG A 78 -6.99 -24.36 -2.21
C ARG A 78 -7.94 -23.36 -1.52
N VAL A 79 -7.43 -22.21 -1.10
CA VAL A 79 -8.25 -21.18 -0.46
C VAL A 79 -9.23 -20.57 -1.47
N MET A 80 -8.80 -20.26 -2.69
CA MET A 80 -9.69 -19.75 -3.73
C MET A 80 -10.80 -20.74 -4.07
N ASP A 81 -10.50 -22.02 -4.20
CA ASP A 81 -11.50 -23.08 -4.47
C ASP A 81 -12.57 -23.12 -3.38
N ALA A 82 -12.15 -23.14 -2.12
CA ALA A 82 -13.06 -23.19 -0.99
C ALA A 82 -13.91 -21.92 -0.85
N MET A 83 -13.33 -20.72 -1.09
CA MET A 83 -14.05 -19.45 -1.06
C MET A 83 -15.04 -19.35 -2.22
N GLU A 84 -14.68 -19.80 -3.42
CA GLU A 84 -15.58 -19.83 -4.59
C GLU A 84 -16.78 -20.75 -4.35
N GLU A 85 -16.58 -21.94 -3.80
CA GLU A 85 -17.66 -22.86 -3.40
C GLU A 85 -18.54 -22.26 -2.29
N ALA A 86 -17.94 -21.52 -1.39
CA ALA A 86 -18.64 -20.86 -0.29
C ALA A 86 -19.43 -19.61 -0.70
N GLY A 87 -19.21 -19.08 -1.92
CA GLY A 87 -19.74 -17.80 -2.37
C GLY A 87 -19.11 -16.59 -1.67
N ILE A 88 -17.85 -16.71 -1.27
CA ILE A 88 -17.06 -15.64 -0.63
C ILE A 88 -16.12 -15.04 -1.67
N ASN A 89 -16.13 -13.72 -1.80
CA ASN A 89 -15.24 -12.98 -2.69
C ASN A 89 -13.79 -13.00 -2.20
N VAL A 90 -12.85 -12.92 -3.13
CA VAL A 90 -11.41 -12.92 -2.85
C VAL A 90 -10.76 -11.67 -3.42
N ILE A 91 -9.93 -11.02 -2.63
CA ILE A 91 -8.97 -9.99 -3.05
C ILE A 91 -7.59 -10.64 -2.97
N ILE A 92 -6.87 -10.63 -4.09
CA ILE A 92 -5.50 -11.17 -4.16
C ILE A 92 -4.50 -10.06 -3.90
N GLY A 93 -3.64 -10.23 -2.90
CA GLY A 93 -2.52 -9.34 -2.66
C GLY A 93 -1.24 -9.81 -3.37
N THR A 94 -0.46 -8.89 -3.96
CA THR A 94 0.86 -9.24 -4.48
C THR A 94 1.85 -9.38 -3.32
N PRO A 95 2.65 -10.47 -3.26
CA PRO A 95 3.44 -10.81 -2.08
C PRO A 95 4.79 -10.06 -1.98
N THR A 96 4.86 -8.84 -2.46
CA THR A 96 6.11 -8.14 -2.76
C THR A 96 6.78 -7.48 -1.55
N TYR A 97 6.06 -7.26 -0.47
CA TYR A 97 6.57 -6.52 0.69
C TYR A 97 7.45 -7.36 1.66
N ALA A 98 7.57 -8.67 1.42
CA ALA A 98 8.41 -9.57 2.22
C ALA A 98 9.19 -10.52 1.31
N VAL A 99 10.50 -10.31 1.20
CA VAL A 99 11.37 -11.06 0.29
C VAL A 99 11.74 -12.43 0.85
N PRO A 100 11.83 -13.50 0.03
CA PRO A 100 12.23 -14.82 0.47
C PRO A 100 13.73 -14.91 0.81
N ALA A 101 14.07 -15.81 1.73
CA ALA A 101 15.44 -15.99 2.21
C ALA A 101 16.44 -16.39 1.10
N TRP A 102 16.01 -17.19 0.14
CA TRP A 102 16.86 -17.61 -0.99
C TRP A 102 17.32 -16.41 -1.81
N MET A 103 16.43 -15.41 -2.02
CA MET A 103 16.74 -14.19 -2.76
C MET A 103 17.81 -13.36 -2.04
N VAL A 104 17.64 -13.13 -0.74
CA VAL A 104 18.60 -12.34 0.06
C VAL A 104 19.96 -13.05 0.15
N LYS A 105 19.97 -14.38 0.20
CA LYS A 105 21.20 -15.16 0.18
C LYS A 105 21.94 -15.01 -1.15
N ALA A 106 21.23 -15.04 -2.27
CA ALA A 106 21.83 -14.92 -3.62
C ALA A 106 22.18 -13.45 -3.98
N HIS A 107 21.36 -12.50 -3.52
CA HIS A 107 21.41 -11.08 -3.86
C HIS A 107 21.23 -10.21 -2.61
N PRO A 108 22.23 -10.12 -1.73
CA PRO A 108 22.08 -9.37 -0.47
C PRO A 108 21.79 -7.88 -0.65
N ASP A 109 22.09 -7.31 -1.80
CA ASP A 109 21.84 -5.92 -2.16
C ASP A 109 20.36 -5.62 -2.47
N VAL A 110 19.46 -6.63 -2.50
CA VAL A 110 18.00 -6.39 -2.55
C VAL A 110 17.48 -5.81 -1.24
N ILE A 111 18.21 -5.96 -0.15
CA ILE A 111 17.87 -5.34 1.15
C ILE A 111 18.19 -3.85 1.11
N ALA A 112 17.24 -3.04 1.55
CA ALA A 112 17.37 -1.59 1.57
C ALA A 112 18.55 -1.13 2.44
N THR A 113 19.30 -0.17 1.91
CA THR A 113 20.28 0.59 2.69
C THR A 113 19.64 1.91 3.10
N THR A 114 19.57 2.16 4.40
CA THR A 114 18.96 3.36 4.99
C THR A 114 20.03 4.31 5.54
N LYS A 115 19.61 5.42 6.12
CA LYS A 115 20.52 6.32 6.88
C LYS A 115 21.24 5.58 8.02
N LYS A 116 20.68 4.50 8.54
CA LYS A 116 21.28 3.67 9.63
C LYS A 116 22.21 2.57 9.12
N GLY A 117 22.36 2.42 7.80
CA GLY A 117 23.11 1.35 7.16
C GLY A 117 22.24 0.32 6.46
N ALA A 118 22.83 -0.80 6.05
CA ALA A 118 22.13 -1.90 5.41
C ALA A 118 21.13 -2.55 6.38
N GLY A 119 19.95 -2.89 5.87
CA GLY A 119 18.96 -3.65 6.60
C GLY A 119 19.41 -5.09 6.86
N ILE A 120 18.73 -5.76 7.78
CA ILE A 120 19.01 -7.16 8.14
C ILE A 120 17.76 -7.98 7.79
N TYR A 121 17.95 -9.12 7.13
CA TYR A 121 16.88 -10.05 6.80
C TYR A 121 16.14 -10.54 8.07
N GLY A 122 14.84 -10.73 7.95
CA GLY A 122 13.98 -11.28 9.01
C GLY A 122 12.80 -10.39 9.38
N ALA A 123 12.72 -9.19 8.82
CA ALA A 123 11.55 -8.32 8.90
C ALA A 123 10.86 -8.21 7.52
N ARG A 124 9.62 -7.74 7.51
CA ARG A 124 8.95 -7.30 6.29
C ARG A 124 9.39 -5.89 5.90
N GLN A 125 9.14 -5.47 4.65
CA GLN A 125 9.32 -4.08 4.20
C GLN A 125 10.78 -3.59 4.34
N ILE A 126 11.71 -4.45 3.95
CA ILE A 126 13.16 -4.19 4.06
C ILE A 126 13.87 -4.17 2.70
N MET A 127 13.13 -4.28 1.62
CA MET A 127 13.67 -4.34 0.27
C MET A 127 13.93 -2.95 -0.31
N ASP A 128 14.92 -2.87 -1.19
CA ASP A 128 15.13 -1.70 -2.05
C ASP A 128 14.19 -1.78 -3.27
N ILE A 129 13.10 -1.02 -3.23
CA ILE A 129 12.10 -0.96 -4.31
C ILE A 129 12.65 -0.41 -5.64
N THR A 130 13.91 0.02 -5.67
CA THR A 130 14.61 0.47 -6.88
C THR A 130 15.64 -0.55 -7.39
N ASN A 131 15.86 -1.63 -6.63
CA ASN A 131 16.85 -2.64 -7.02
C ASN A 131 16.36 -3.45 -8.22
N PRO A 132 17.09 -3.49 -9.34
CA PRO A 132 16.62 -4.17 -10.55
C PRO A 132 16.49 -5.68 -10.40
N VAL A 133 17.27 -6.31 -9.53
CA VAL A 133 17.16 -7.74 -9.24
C VAL A 133 15.89 -8.03 -8.44
N TYR A 134 15.61 -7.23 -7.42
CA TYR A 134 14.36 -7.34 -6.68
C TYR A 134 13.15 -7.14 -7.63
N LEU A 135 13.16 -6.11 -8.47
CA LEU A 135 12.07 -5.85 -9.42
C LEU A 135 11.87 -6.99 -10.41
N PHE A 136 12.96 -7.59 -10.91
CA PHE A 136 12.87 -8.75 -11.79
C PHE A 136 12.15 -9.93 -11.14
N TYR A 137 12.49 -10.26 -9.91
CA TYR A 137 11.87 -11.36 -9.19
C TYR A 137 10.44 -11.03 -8.74
N ALA A 138 10.19 -9.79 -8.32
CA ALA A 138 8.86 -9.33 -7.96
C ALA A 138 7.89 -9.39 -9.16
N GLU A 139 8.31 -8.94 -10.35
CA GLU A 139 7.52 -9.09 -11.56
C GLU A 139 7.21 -10.56 -11.85
N ARG A 140 8.20 -11.42 -11.73
CA ARG A 140 8.05 -12.86 -11.99
C ARG A 140 6.97 -13.49 -11.08
N VAL A 141 7.03 -13.26 -9.78
CA VAL A 141 6.05 -13.83 -8.85
C VAL A 141 4.65 -13.22 -9.05
N ILE A 142 4.55 -11.92 -9.32
CA ILE A 142 3.27 -11.27 -9.64
C ILE A 142 2.64 -11.92 -10.87
N ARG A 143 3.38 -12.05 -11.98
CA ARG A 143 2.87 -12.67 -13.23
C ARG A 143 2.39 -14.09 -12.98
N LYS A 144 3.16 -14.90 -12.24
CA LYS A 144 2.78 -16.26 -11.91
C LYS A 144 1.51 -16.33 -11.04
N LEU A 145 1.36 -15.43 -10.08
CA LEU A 145 0.16 -15.34 -9.26
C LEU A 145 -1.06 -14.90 -10.10
N MET A 146 -0.87 -13.96 -11.03
CA MET A 146 -1.94 -13.52 -11.95
C MET A 146 -2.40 -14.63 -12.89
N GLU A 147 -1.48 -15.47 -13.40
CA GLU A 147 -1.79 -16.61 -14.27
C GLU A 147 -2.83 -17.55 -13.62
N ILE A 148 -2.77 -17.76 -12.29
CA ILE A 148 -3.66 -18.70 -11.58
C ILE A 148 -4.90 -18.02 -10.99
N SER A 149 -4.90 -16.71 -10.80
CA SER A 149 -5.93 -16.02 -10.01
C SER A 149 -6.84 -15.09 -10.82
N ALA A 150 -6.33 -14.42 -11.85
CA ALA A 150 -7.06 -13.33 -12.51
C ALA A 150 -8.38 -13.76 -13.17
N HIS A 151 -8.47 -14.98 -13.66
CA HIS A 151 -9.66 -15.52 -14.33
C HIS A 151 -10.69 -16.13 -13.37
N ARG A 152 -10.36 -16.27 -12.08
CA ARG A 152 -11.25 -16.89 -11.08
C ARG A 152 -12.44 -15.99 -10.80
N LYS A 153 -13.63 -16.58 -10.72
CA LYS A 153 -14.90 -15.83 -10.50
C LYS A 153 -14.95 -15.18 -9.13
N CYS A 154 -14.44 -15.87 -8.11
CA CYS A 154 -14.39 -15.35 -6.74
C CYS A 154 -13.44 -14.15 -6.60
N VAL A 155 -12.47 -13.95 -7.51
CA VAL A 155 -11.52 -12.85 -7.43
C VAL A 155 -12.14 -11.57 -7.97
N ILE A 156 -12.38 -10.62 -7.08
CA ILE A 156 -13.04 -9.33 -7.38
C ILE A 156 -12.05 -8.16 -7.51
N GLY A 157 -10.82 -8.33 -7.08
CA GLY A 157 -9.81 -7.28 -7.17
C GLY A 157 -8.43 -7.72 -6.68
N PHE A 158 -7.49 -6.79 -6.81
CA PHE A 158 -6.09 -7.00 -6.46
C PHE A 158 -5.59 -5.86 -5.58
N GLN A 159 -4.90 -6.21 -4.49
CA GLN A 159 -4.10 -5.29 -3.73
C GLN A 159 -2.65 -5.42 -4.18
N VAL A 160 -2.09 -4.36 -4.76
CA VAL A 160 -0.66 -4.33 -5.11
C VAL A 160 0.16 -3.93 -3.90
N ASP A 161 1.13 -4.76 -3.53
CA ASP A 161 1.99 -4.60 -2.36
C ASP A 161 1.20 -4.44 -1.04
N ASN A 162 1.84 -3.97 0.02
CA ASN A 162 1.19 -3.76 1.32
C ASN A 162 1.77 -2.54 2.03
N GLU A 163 0.92 -1.56 2.40
CA GLU A 163 1.32 -0.33 3.10
C GLU A 163 2.61 0.27 2.52
N THR A 164 2.64 0.44 1.20
CA THR A 164 3.86 0.74 0.45
C THR A 164 4.47 2.07 0.83
N LYS A 165 5.76 2.03 1.15
CA LYS A 165 6.59 3.19 1.51
C LYS A 165 7.94 3.10 0.79
N TYR A 166 8.75 4.15 0.83
CA TYR A 166 10.12 4.02 0.37
C TYR A 166 11.06 3.35 1.40
N TYR A 167 10.56 3.00 2.57
CA TYR A 167 11.25 2.22 3.64
C TYR A 167 12.60 2.80 4.07
N GLY A 168 12.76 4.11 3.99
CA GLY A 168 14.03 4.78 4.27
C GLY A 168 15.15 4.46 3.29
N THR A 169 14.83 3.83 2.14
CA THR A 169 15.79 3.41 1.12
C THR A 169 16.60 4.60 0.61
N ALA A 170 17.91 4.53 0.79
CA ALA A 170 18.87 5.58 0.45
C ALA A 170 20.21 5.00 -0.04
N GLY A 171 20.18 3.77 -0.53
CA GLY A 171 21.35 3.06 -1.04
C GLY A 171 21.83 3.57 -2.40
N LYS A 172 22.82 2.88 -2.97
CA LYS A 172 23.48 3.28 -4.22
C LYS A 172 22.51 3.54 -5.37
N ASN A 173 21.51 2.67 -5.55
CA ASN A 173 20.54 2.81 -6.64
C ASN A 173 19.72 4.10 -6.49
N VAL A 174 19.27 4.39 -5.26
CA VAL A 174 18.50 5.59 -4.95
C VAL A 174 19.33 6.85 -5.10
N GLN A 175 20.60 6.82 -4.65
CA GLN A 175 21.55 7.95 -4.80
C GLN A 175 21.77 8.27 -6.29
N LEU A 176 22.04 7.28 -7.12
CA LEU A 176 22.24 7.47 -8.56
C LEU A 176 20.96 8.00 -9.25
N ALA A 177 19.80 7.45 -8.86
CA ALA A 177 18.53 7.91 -9.38
C ALA A 177 18.21 9.36 -8.94
N PHE A 178 18.61 9.76 -7.73
CA PHE A 178 18.45 11.13 -7.25
C PHE A 178 19.33 12.12 -8.02
N VAL A 179 20.59 11.78 -8.26
CA VAL A 179 21.48 12.62 -9.09
C VAL A 179 20.88 12.80 -10.49
N LYS A 180 20.38 11.73 -11.11
CA LYS A 180 19.69 11.81 -12.39
C LYS A 180 18.47 12.73 -12.32
N TYR A 181 17.65 12.59 -11.28
CA TYR A 181 16.49 13.45 -11.05
C TYR A 181 16.88 14.93 -10.92
N LEU A 182 17.96 15.24 -10.19
CA LEU A 182 18.46 16.62 -10.07
C LEU A 182 18.96 17.18 -11.39
N ARG A 183 19.69 16.38 -12.17
CA ARG A 183 20.15 16.77 -13.51
C ARG A 183 18.97 17.11 -14.44
N GLU A 184 17.93 16.30 -14.42
CA GLU A 184 16.71 16.56 -15.20
C GLU A 184 15.99 17.83 -14.69
N LYS A 185 15.85 17.99 -13.37
CA LYS A 185 15.17 19.12 -12.73
C LYS A 185 15.86 20.46 -13.03
N PHE A 186 17.18 20.47 -13.01
CA PHE A 186 17.99 21.67 -13.22
C PHE A 186 18.58 21.75 -14.64
N HIS A 187 18.15 20.92 -15.59
CA HIS A 187 18.62 20.91 -16.97
C HIS A 187 20.15 20.83 -17.08
N ASP A 188 20.78 20.00 -16.28
CA ASP A 188 22.23 19.85 -16.11
C ASP A 188 22.95 21.12 -15.60
N ASP A 189 22.23 22.16 -15.17
CA ASP A 189 22.81 23.37 -14.60
C ASP A 189 23.14 23.17 -13.11
N LEU A 190 24.41 22.86 -12.87
CA LEU A 190 24.95 22.59 -11.54
C LEU A 190 25.02 23.86 -10.68
N ASP A 191 25.25 25.02 -11.28
CA ASP A 191 25.28 26.31 -10.59
C ASP A 191 23.88 26.70 -10.12
N ALA A 192 22.86 26.50 -10.94
CA ALA A 192 21.47 26.71 -10.55
C ALA A 192 21.08 25.80 -9.37
N MET A 193 21.46 24.52 -9.39
CA MET A 193 21.23 23.58 -8.28
C MET A 193 21.93 24.04 -6.99
N ASN A 194 23.21 24.39 -7.06
CA ASN A 194 23.99 24.89 -5.91
C ASN A 194 23.37 26.15 -5.31
N HIS A 195 22.88 27.06 -6.17
CA HIS A 195 22.22 28.29 -5.76
C HIS A 195 20.87 28.01 -5.08
N GLU A 196 20.02 27.20 -5.71
CA GLU A 196 18.68 26.85 -5.21
C GLU A 196 18.76 26.23 -3.81
N PHE A 197 19.69 25.30 -3.59
CA PHE A 197 19.85 24.65 -2.28
C PHE A 197 20.76 25.42 -1.33
N GLY A 198 21.41 26.52 -1.77
CA GLY A 198 22.29 27.32 -0.94
C GLY A 198 23.53 26.53 -0.47
N LEU A 199 24.19 25.79 -1.36
CA LEU A 199 25.28 24.87 -0.99
C LEU A 199 26.64 25.54 -0.83
N ALA A 200 26.75 26.85 -0.98
CA ALA A 200 28.04 27.56 -0.93
C ALA A 200 28.64 27.76 0.46
N TYR A 201 28.30 26.91 1.44
CA TYR A 201 28.84 26.98 2.80
C TYR A 201 29.40 25.62 3.27
N TRP A 202 30.34 25.65 4.15
CA TRP A 202 31.00 24.46 4.75
C TRP A 202 31.40 23.39 3.73
N SER A 203 31.88 23.82 2.57
CA SER A 203 32.30 22.95 1.47
C SER A 203 31.23 21.99 0.96
N ASN A 204 29.94 22.39 1.03
CA ASN A 204 28.85 21.58 0.49
C ASN A 204 28.59 21.82 -0.99
N ARG A 205 29.24 22.83 -1.63
CA ARG A 205 29.12 23.09 -3.06
C ARG A 205 29.58 21.87 -3.85
N VAL A 206 28.81 21.52 -4.87
CA VAL A 206 29.14 20.44 -5.80
C VAL A 206 29.58 21.06 -7.13
N ASP A 207 30.78 20.73 -7.60
CA ASP A 207 31.37 21.33 -8.79
C ASP A 207 31.40 20.38 -10.01
N ALA A 208 31.07 19.11 -9.81
CA ALA A 208 30.82 18.13 -10.87
C ALA A 208 29.73 17.15 -10.45
N TRP A 209 28.88 16.71 -11.38
CA TRP A 209 27.83 15.74 -11.09
C TRP A 209 28.38 14.37 -10.63
N GLU A 210 29.56 14.03 -11.11
CA GLU A 210 30.29 12.80 -10.75
C GLU A 210 30.80 12.81 -9.31
N ASP A 211 30.98 13.99 -8.72
CA ASP A 211 31.43 14.19 -7.33
C ASP A 211 30.25 14.38 -6.36
N PHE A 212 29.00 14.17 -6.82
CA PHE A 212 27.83 14.38 -5.99
C PHE A 212 27.89 13.47 -4.74
N PRO A 213 27.87 14.04 -3.52
CA PRO A 213 28.08 13.28 -2.29
C PRO A 213 26.84 12.45 -1.92
N ASP A 214 27.06 11.46 -1.04
CA ASP A 214 25.97 10.71 -0.45
C ASP A 214 25.07 11.64 0.40
N VAL A 215 23.81 11.77 0.01
CA VAL A 215 22.85 12.72 0.61
C VAL A 215 22.45 12.32 2.04
N ARG A 216 22.70 11.06 2.47
CA ARG A 216 22.39 10.61 3.83
C ARG A 216 23.13 11.44 4.90
N GLY A 217 24.28 11.98 4.55
CA GLY A 217 25.12 12.82 5.44
C GLY A 217 24.86 14.32 5.32
N THR A 218 23.99 14.77 4.44
CA THR A 218 23.78 16.21 4.23
C THR A 218 23.25 16.89 5.49
N ILE A 219 23.85 18.05 5.81
CA ILE A 219 23.33 18.98 6.82
C ILE A 219 22.46 20.07 6.19
N ASN A 220 22.42 20.13 4.87
CA ASN A 220 21.61 21.10 4.14
C ASN A 220 20.13 20.66 4.15
N GLY A 221 19.28 21.47 4.81
CA GLY A 221 17.87 21.16 4.97
C GLY A 221 17.10 21.16 3.65
N SER A 222 17.45 22.05 2.71
CA SER A 222 16.79 22.15 1.41
C SER A 222 17.09 20.91 0.54
N LEU A 223 18.36 20.52 0.45
CA LEU A 223 18.76 19.31 -0.27
C LEU A 223 18.18 18.05 0.38
N GLY A 224 18.17 17.97 1.71
CA GLY A 224 17.56 16.85 2.44
C GLY A 224 16.06 16.73 2.19
N ALA A 225 15.32 17.84 2.22
CA ALA A 225 13.89 17.87 1.93
C ALA A 225 13.58 17.48 0.47
N GLU A 226 14.41 17.92 -0.48
CA GLU A 226 14.28 17.52 -1.88
C GLU A 226 14.53 16.02 -2.07
N PHE A 227 15.50 15.45 -1.34
CA PHE A 227 15.74 14.02 -1.35
C PHE A 227 14.54 13.22 -0.81
N GLU A 228 13.95 13.65 0.31
CA GLU A 228 12.73 13.01 0.85
C GLU A 228 11.54 13.13 -0.12
N LYS A 229 11.40 14.30 -0.78
CA LYS A 229 10.41 14.47 -1.84
C LYS A 229 10.64 13.51 -3.01
N PHE A 230 11.88 13.36 -3.45
CA PHE A 230 12.26 12.40 -4.47
C PHE A 230 11.96 10.95 -4.05
N GLN A 231 12.30 10.58 -2.81
CA GLN A 231 12.04 9.23 -2.30
C GLN A 231 10.54 8.87 -2.36
N ARG A 232 9.63 9.81 -2.06
CA ARG A 232 8.19 9.60 -2.22
C ARG A 232 7.79 9.28 -3.67
N THR A 233 8.48 9.85 -4.67
CA THR A 233 8.20 9.52 -6.09
C THR A 233 8.58 8.08 -6.46
N LEU A 234 9.44 7.42 -5.68
CA LEU A 234 9.79 6.02 -5.89
C LEU A 234 8.60 5.11 -5.55
N VAL A 235 7.81 5.48 -4.55
CA VAL A 235 6.56 4.78 -4.19
C VAL A 235 5.56 4.84 -5.33
N ASP A 236 5.36 6.05 -5.89
CA ASP A 236 4.44 6.26 -7.01
C ASP A 236 4.81 5.39 -8.21
N LYS A 237 6.11 5.33 -8.54
CA LYS A 237 6.64 4.51 -9.65
C LYS A 237 6.47 3.02 -9.36
N PHE A 238 6.75 2.59 -8.14
CA PHE A 238 6.66 1.18 -7.75
C PHE A 238 5.21 0.66 -7.78
N LEU A 239 4.26 1.43 -7.25
CA LEU A 239 2.84 1.08 -7.32
C LEU A 239 2.32 1.10 -8.76
N SER A 240 2.67 2.11 -9.55
CA SER A 240 2.28 2.19 -10.96
C SER A 240 2.82 1.02 -11.77
N TRP A 241 4.04 0.58 -11.50
CA TRP A 241 4.66 -0.56 -12.16
C TRP A 241 3.93 -1.86 -11.81
N GLN A 242 3.63 -2.14 -10.54
CA GLN A 242 2.86 -3.32 -10.14
C GLN A 242 1.44 -3.30 -10.72
N ALA A 243 0.76 -2.15 -10.62
CA ALA A 243 -0.58 -1.99 -11.18
C ALA A 243 -0.60 -2.20 -12.70
N GLY A 244 0.46 -1.78 -13.39
CA GLY A 244 0.65 -2.05 -14.82
C GLY A 244 0.69 -3.55 -15.13
N ILE A 245 1.48 -4.32 -14.38
CA ILE A 245 1.56 -5.78 -14.55
C ILE A 245 0.19 -6.43 -14.30
N VAL A 246 -0.48 -6.08 -13.20
CA VAL A 246 -1.80 -6.63 -12.85
C VAL A 246 -2.82 -6.30 -13.93
N SER A 247 -2.75 -5.10 -14.51
CA SER A 247 -3.68 -4.64 -15.57
C SER A 247 -3.58 -5.45 -16.86
N GLU A 248 -2.46 -6.14 -17.11
CA GLU A 248 -2.31 -7.04 -18.27
C GLU A 248 -3.17 -8.32 -18.14
N TYR A 249 -3.57 -8.68 -16.93
CA TYR A 249 -4.26 -9.95 -16.62
C TYR A 249 -5.69 -9.77 -16.12
N LYS A 250 -5.95 -8.70 -15.36
CA LYS A 250 -7.24 -8.51 -14.70
C LYS A 250 -8.40 -8.38 -15.70
N ARG A 251 -9.59 -8.81 -15.28
CA ARG A 251 -10.84 -8.51 -15.99
C ARG A 251 -11.26 -7.05 -15.78
N GLU A 252 -12.17 -6.55 -16.60
CA GLU A 252 -12.70 -5.18 -16.48
C GLU A 252 -13.42 -4.93 -15.15
N ASP A 253 -14.14 -5.95 -14.66
CA ASP A 253 -14.89 -5.91 -13.41
C ASP A 253 -14.02 -5.98 -12.13
N GLN A 254 -12.73 -6.24 -12.25
CA GLN A 254 -11.81 -6.32 -11.13
C GLN A 254 -11.11 -5.00 -10.86
N PHE A 255 -11.06 -4.59 -9.59
CA PHE A 255 -10.36 -3.39 -9.17
C PHE A 255 -8.88 -3.64 -8.85
N ILE A 256 -8.08 -2.56 -8.82
CA ILE A 256 -6.71 -2.52 -8.30
C ILE A 256 -6.69 -1.50 -7.17
N THR A 257 -6.13 -1.89 -6.04
CA THR A 257 -5.98 -1.04 -4.87
C THR A 257 -4.62 -1.23 -4.19
N ASN A 258 -4.31 -0.37 -3.23
CA ASN A 258 -3.26 -0.54 -2.22
C ASN A 258 -3.83 -0.05 -0.89
N ASN A 259 -3.45 -0.68 0.19
CA ASN A 259 -3.82 -0.28 1.54
C ASN A 259 -2.91 0.85 2.04
N LEU A 260 -3.22 2.08 1.62
CA LEU A 260 -2.50 3.28 2.03
C LEU A 260 -2.69 3.51 3.53
N ASP A 261 -1.60 3.48 4.28
CA ASP A 261 -1.66 3.61 5.74
C ASP A 261 -1.53 5.06 6.22
N PHE A 262 -1.86 5.24 7.50
CA PHE A 262 -1.73 6.49 8.21
C PHE A 262 -0.72 6.37 9.36
N GLU A 263 -0.07 7.48 9.69
CA GLU A 263 0.79 7.59 10.86
C GLU A 263 0.18 8.59 11.84
N TRP A 264 -0.35 8.08 12.95
CA TRP A 264 -1.01 8.89 13.97
C TRP A 264 -0.06 9.38 15.08
N ARG A 265 1.24 9.10 14.93
CA ARG A 265 2.25 9.42 15.93
C ARG A 265 3.07 10.65 15.53
N GLY A 266 3.56 11.36 16.52
CA GLY A 266 4.40 12.54 16.30
C GLY A 266 3.61 13.72 15.73
N TYR A 267 4.16 14.39 14.73
CA TYR A 267 3.61 15.62 14.13
C TYR A 267 2.99 15.40 12.74
N SER A 268 2.81 14.17 12.33
CA SER A 268 2.25 13.89 11.00
C SER A 268 0.74 14.11 10.93
N TYR A 269 0.06 14.23 12.06
CA TYR A 269 -1.40 14.39 12.15
C TYR A 269 -2.20 13.37 11.35
N GLY A 270 -1.72 12.13 11.33
CA GLY A 270 -2.33 11.05 10.58
C GLY A 270 -1.75 10.84 9.18
N MET A 271 -1.02 11.81 8.62
CA MET A 271 -0.39 11.64 7.31
C MET A 271 0.84 10.76 7.39
N GLN A 272 0.95 9.77 6.49
CA GLN A 272 2.16 8.99 6.34
C GLN A 272 3.22 9.83 5.62
N PRO A 273 4.38 10.14 6.27
CA PRO A 273 5.37 11.06 5.69
C PRO A 273 6.14 10.46 4.50
N ASP A 274 6.17 9.13 4.40
CA ASP A 274 6.96 8.42 3.40
C ASP A 274 6.22 8.20 2.07
N VAL A 275 4.97 8.68 1.96
CA VAL A 275 4.11 8.50 0.79
C VAL A 275 3.46 9.82 0.40
N ASN A 276 3.36 10.09 -0.89
CA ASN A 276 2.44 11.08 -1.42
C ASN A 276 1.14 10.35 -1.83
N HIS A 277 0.15 10.31 -0.94
CA HIS A 277 -1.09 9.57 -1.16
C HIS A 277 -1.80 9.97 -2.46
N LEU A 278 -1.81 11.25 -2.82
CA LEU A 278 -2.42 11.72 -4.05
C LEU A 278 -1.75 11.11 -5.30
N HIS A 279 -0.42 11.12 -5.34
CA HIS A 279 0.31 10.56 -6.48
C HIS A 279 0.24 9.03 -6.49
N ALA A 280 0.45 8.39 -5.34
CA ALA A 280 0.38 6.94 -5.19
C ALA A 280 -0.98 6.38 -5.64
N SER A 281 -2.07 7.09 -5.32
CA SER A 281 -3.42 6.68 -5.71
C SER A 281 -3.69 6.71 -7.21
N GLN A 282 -2.90 7.41 -8.01
CA GLN A 282 -3.13 7.51 -9.46
C GLN A 282 -3.04 6.16 -10.17
N ALA A 283 -2.20 5.26 -9.66
CA ALA A 283 -2.06 3.90 -10.18
C ALA A 283 -3.25 2.97 -9.85
N LEU A 284 -4.08 3.36 -8.89
CA LEU A 284 -5.15 2.54 -8.34
C LEU A 284 -6.48 2.83 -9.03
N THR A 285 -7.34 1.84 -9.18
CA THR A 285 -8.71 2.06 -9.66
C THR A 285 -9.65 2.46 -8.55
N VAL A 286 -9.41 1.97 -7.32
CA VAL A 286 -10.12 2.32 -6.10
C VAL A 286 -9.10 2.69 -5.02
N ALA A 287 -9.31 3.80 -4.34
CA ALA A 287 -8.49 4.16 -3.20
C ALA A 287 -8.89 3.31 -1.98
N ALA A 288 -7.90 2.85 -1.23
CA ALA A 288 -8.14 2.12 0.00
C ALA A 288 -7.13 2.49 1.08
N THR A 289 -7.43 2.12 2.30
CA THR A 289 -6.63 2.52 3.44
C THR A 289 -6.65 1.50 4.56
N ASP A 290 -5.67 1.65 5.45
CA ASP A 290 -5.61 1.00 6.75
C ASP A 290 -5.74 2.08 7.82
N ILE A 291 -6.81 2.02 8.62
CA ILE A 291 -7.03 2.95 9.72
C ILE A 291 -7.09 2.17 11.02
N TYR A 292 -6.03 2.28 11.79
CA TYR A 292 -5.91 1.68 13.11
C TYR A 292 -6.10 2.73 14.19
N HIS A 293 -6.77 2.36 15.25
CA HIS A 293 -6.89 3.22 16.43
C HIS A 293 -5.65 3.07 17.33
N PRO A 294 -5.11 4.16 17.88
CA PRO A 294 -3.88 4.12 18.65
C PRO A 294 -4.02 3.32 19.94
N SER A 295 -5.16 3.44 20.63
CA SER A 295 -5.51 2.65 21.80
C SER A 295 -7.02 2.75 22.08
N GLN A 296 -7.50 1.95 23.04
CA GLN A 296 -8.90 2.00 23.44
C GLN A 296 -9.28 3.35 24.07
N ASP A 297 -8.36 3.95 24.82
CA ASP A 297 -8.60 5.22 25.52
C ASP A 297 -8.56 6.42 24.57
N ASP A 298 -7.91 6.28 23.41
CA ASP A 298 -7.71 7.33 22.42
C ASP A 298 -8.71 7.24 21.24
N LEU A 299 -9.76 6.44 21.38
CA LEU A 299 -10.78 6.29 20.34
C LEU A 299 -11.72 7.50 20.34
N THR A 300 -11.41 8.48 19.51
CA THR A 300 -12.21 9.69 19.35
C THR A 300 -13.15 9.65 18.15
N GLY A 301 -12.88 8.79 17.17
CA GLY A 301 -13.54 8.76 15.87
C GLY A 301 -12.96 9.78 14.86
N ALA A 302 -12.08 10.67 15.30
CA ALA A 302 -11.43 11.65 14.43
C ALA A 302 -10.54 10.99 13.38
N GLU A 303 -9.90 9.89 13.73
CA GLU A 303 -9.05 9.08 12.86
C GLU A 303 -9.86 8.54 11.66
N ILE A 304 -11.06 8.03 11.91
CA ILE A 304 -11.94 7.51 10.87
C ILE A 304 -12.45 8.64 9.99
N ALA A 305 -12.92 9.73 10.59
CA ALA A 305 -13.43 10.87 9.83
C ALA A 305 -12.35 11.51 8.97
N PHE A 306 -11.21 11.88 9.56
CA PHE A 306 -10.10 12.49 8.81
C PHE A 306 -9.53 11.54 7.74
N GLY A 307 -9.22 10.29 8.13
CA GLY A 307 -8.65 9.30 7.21
C GLY A 307 -9.62 8.97 6.08
N GLY A 308 -10.90 8.78 6.38
CA GLY A 308 -11.94 8.54 5.40
C GLY A 308 -12.09 9.69 4.40
N ASP A 309 -12.21 10.92 4.87
CA ASP A 309 -12.36 12.10 4.02
C ASP A 309 -11.12 12.30 3.14
N MET A 310 -9.92 12.10 3.70
CA MET A 310 -8.67 12.19 2.95
C MET A 310 -8.62 11.15 1.84
N ILE A 311 -8.84 9.87 2.12
CA ILE A 311 -8.77 8.80 1.11
C ILE A 311 -9.85 8.99 0.04
N ARG A 312 -11.07 9.36 0.45
CA ARG A 312 -12.15 9.67 -0.46
C ARG A 312 -11.79 10.81 -1.43
N SER A 313 -11.08 11.83 -0.94
CA SER A 313 -10.66 12.97 -1.77
C SER A 313 -9.67 12.60 -2.87
N LEU A 314 -8.91 11.50 -2.72
CA LEU A 314 -7.90 11.08 -3.71
C LEU A 314 -8.50 10.69 -5.07
N LYS A 315 -9.71 10.12 -5.06
CA LYS A 315 -10.42 9.66 -6.25
C LYS A 315 -11.75 10.40 -6.47
N HIS A 316 -12.14 11.29 -5.56
CA HIS A 316 -13.48 11.92 -5.54
C HIS A 316 -14.61 10.89 -5.54
N ASP A 317 -14.36 9.74 -4.92
CA ASP A 317 -15.28 8.61 -4.87
C ASP A 317 -15.15 7.91 -3.51
N ASN A 318 -16.07 6.99 -3.22
CA ASN A 318 -16.00 6.15 -2.06
C ASN A 318 -14.69 5.33 -2.05
N TYR A 319 -14.31 4.85 -0.88
CA TYR A 319 -13.03 4.16 -0.65
C TYR A 319 -13.25 2.80 0.03
N LEU A 320 -12.22 1.97 0.06
CA LEU A 320 -12.21 0.72 0.84
C LEU A 320 -11.37 0.89 2.11
N VAL A 321 -11.75 0.16 3.17
CA VAL A 321 -10.89 -0.10 4.32
C VAL A 321 -10.38 -1.53 4.17
N MET A 322 -9.07 -1.67 3.93
CA MET A 322 -8.44 -2.97 3.72
C MET A 322 -7.99 -3.60 5.03
N GLU A 323 -7.64 -2.76 6.01
CA GLU A 323 -7.30 -3.19 7.36
C GLU A 323 -7.82 -2.21 8.40
N THR A 324 -8.39 -2.77 9.45
CA THR A 324 -8.67 -2.06 10.70
C THR A 324 -8.72 -3.08 11.83
N GLN A 325 -8.20 -2.72 12.99
CA GLN A 325 -8.25 -3.56 14.20
C GLN A 325 -7.73 -5.01 13.96
N ALA A 326 -6.81 -5.22 13.01
CA ALA A 326 -6.15 -6.49 12.81
C ALA A 326 -5.24 -6.79 14.01
N GLN A 327 -4.93 -8.03 14.25
CA GLN A 327 -4.18 -8.65 15.39
C GLN A 327 -3.14 -7.80 16.18
N GLY A 328 -3.03 -6.52 15.88
CA GLY A 328 -1.97 -5.63 16.36
C GLY A 328 -2.14 -5.06 17.75
N PHE A 329 -3.06 -5.57 18.57
CA PHE A 329 -3.35 -4.99 19.91
C PHE A 329 -2.96 -5.94 21.04
N PRO A 330 -1.67 -6.22 21.26
CA PRO A 330 -1.27 -7.06 22.37
C PRO A 330 -1.58 -6.45 23.74
N CYS A 331 -1.83 -5.13 23.76
CA CYS A 331 -1.99 -4.38 25.02
C CYS A 331 -3.45 -4.15 25.44
N TRP A 332 -4.43 -4.41 24.56
CA TRP A 332 -5.83 -4.21 24.89
C TRP A 332 -6.78 -5.03 23.99
N THR A 333 -7.98 -5.28 24.49
CA THR A 333 -9.03 -5.99 23.76
C THR A 333 -10.20 -5.04 23.51
N PRO A 334 -10.80 -5.02 22.29
CA PRO A 334 -11.97 -4.20 22.02
C PRO A 334 -13.11 -4.49 23.00
N TYR A 335 -13.75 -3.45 23.51
CA TYR A 335 -14.96 -3.62 24.31
C TYR A 335 -16.14 -4.08 23.46
N LYS A 336 -17.17 -4.65 24.12
CA LYS A 336 -18.36 -5.15 23.43
C LYS A 336 -19.03 -4.05 22.60
N GLY A 337 -19.09 -4.23 21.29
CA GLY A 337 -19.70 -3.28 20.35
C GLY A 337 -18.73 -2.29 19.71
N GLN A 338 -17.47 -2.23 20.15
CA GLN A 338 -16.48 -1.29 19.59
C GLN A 338 -16.23 -1.53 18.10
N LEU A 339 -15.96 -2.76 17.69
CA LEU A 339 -15.74 -3.08 16.27
C LEU A 339 -16.96 -2.73 15.41
N ARG A 340 -18.16 -2.94 15.95
CA ARG A 340 -19.39 -2.54 15.27
C ARG A 340 -19.49 -1.02 15.14
N LEU A 341 -19.17 -0.28 16.19
CA LEU A 341 -19.16 1.19 16.16
C LEU A 341 -18.14 1.70 15.12
N CYS A 342 -16.93 1.14 15.09
CA CYS A 342 -15.91 1.48 14.10
C CYS A 342 -16.42 1.22 12.67
N ALA A 343 -17.01 0.05 12.41
CA ALA A 343 -17.53 -0.28 11.10
C ALA A 343 -18.61 0.72 10.63
N TYR A 344 -19.55 1.07 11.50
CA TYR A 344 -20.58 2.07 11.17
C TYR A 344 -19.99 3.49 11.01
N SER A 345 -18.94 3.83 11.73
CA SER A 345 -18.24 5.11 11.58
C SER A 345 -17.55 5.20 10.23
N HIS A 346 -16.91 4.10 9.77
CA HIS A 346 -16.35 4.01 8.42
C HIS A 346 -17.44 4.15 7.34
N LEU A 347 -18.58 3.47 7.49
CA LEU A 347 -19.72 3.61 6.57
C LEU A 347 -20.22 5.05 6.51
N ALA A 348 -20.34 5.73 7.65
CA ALA A 348 -20.74 7.12 7.71
C ALA A 348 -19.74 8.08 7.05
N SER A 349 -18.47 7.71 7.00
CA SER A 349 -17.39 8.46 6.34
C SER A 349 -17.22 8.13 4.85
N GLY A 350 -18.06 7.25 4.28
CA GLY A 350 -18.09 6.94 2.84
C GLY A 350 -17.24 5.74 2.43
N VAL A 351 -17.02 4.79 3.35
CA VAL A 351 -16.50 3.47 2.92
C VAL A 351 -17.46 2.89 1.89
N SER A 352 -16.92 2.43 0.79
CA SER A 352 -17.70 1.89 -0.31
C SER A 352 -18.43 0.62 0.10
N ILE A 353 -19.67 0.66 -0.19
CA ILE A 353 -20.45 -0.49 -0.56
C ILE A 353 -20.07 -0.67 -2.03
N THR A 354 -19.17 -1.52 -2.30
CA THR A 354 -18.48 -1.90 -3.52
C THR A 354 -19.02 -1.60 -4.90
N ARG A 355 -18.07 -1.56 -5.81
CA ARG A 355 -18.31 -1.85 -7.24
C ARG A 355 -18.36 -3.34 -7.50
#